data_ca957944d9da5a8e202dc13b92ed52d2
#
_entry.id   ca957944d9da5a8e202dc13b92ed52d2
#
_cell.length_a   1.000
_cell.length_b   1.000
_cell.length_c   1.000
_cell.angle_alpha   90.00
_cell.angle_beta   90.00
_cell.angle_gamma   90.00
#
_symmetry.space_group_name_H-M   'P 1'
#
loop_
_entity.id
_entity.type
_entity.pdbx_description
1 polymer ?
#
loop_
_entity_poly.entity_id
_entity_poly.type
_entity_poly.pdbx_seq_one_letter_code
_entity_poly.pdbx_strand_id
1 'polypeptide(L)'
;PSPSSVNKVLGKLIPFMNSNHLWIEMSTTDESEMNRLSKICLKRKINTLEAPITGGQHRAESGNISIFVGGNKKNYNRAFNLLSVIGYQILYCGKLGNASTLKVVTNYLASINLISIGEALMVCKKYGIDLKTSYNGIRISSGNSFVNETETQLILNGSYNVGFTMDLVCKDVGLFDKLT
;
A
#
# COMPACT_ATOMS: atom_id res chain seq x y z
N PRO A 1 -8.65 -4.78 6.19
CA PRO A 1 -8.30 -3.34 6.09
C PRO A 1 -7.73 -2.75 7.38
N SER A 2 -7.75 -3.47 8.51
CA SER A 2 -7.15 -3.01 9.77
C SER A 2 -6.44 -4.15 10.49
N PRO A 3 -5.46 -3.87 11.38
CA PRO A 3 -4.81 -4.89 12.20
C PRO A 3 -5.80 -5.75 12.99
N SER A 4 -6.90 -5.15 13.51
CA SER A 4 -7.94 -5.89 14.23
C SER A 4 -8.68 -6.88 13.34
N SER A 5 -8.93 -6.54 12.08
CA SER A 5 -9.56 -7.44 11.10
C SER A 5 -8.67 -8.63 10.77
N VAL A 6 -7.36 -8.37 10.57
CA VAL A 6 -6.36 -9.43 10.34
C VAL A 6 -6.30 -10.39 11.53
N ASN A 7 -6.29 -9.87 12.76
CA ASN A 7 -6.32 -10.68 13.98
C ASN A 7 -7.55 -11.60 14.05
N LYS A 8 -8.73 -11.08 13.72
CA LYS A 8 -9.97 -11.87 13.72
C LYS A 8 -9.91 -12.99 12.69
N VAL A 9 -9.40 -12.70 11.48
CA VAL A 9 -9.27 -13.69 10.40
C VAL A 9 -8.26 -14.76 10.78
N LEU A 10 -7.03 -14.34 11.18
CA LEU A 10 -5.98 -15.28 11.57
C LEU A 10 -6.42 -16.16 12.74
N GLY A 11 -7.06 -15.56 13.78
CA GLY A 11 -7.55 -16.30 14.93
C GLY A 11 -8.54 -17.40 14.57
N LYS A 12 -9.40 -17.18 13.56
CA LYS A 12 -10.34 -18.16 13.06
C LYS A 12 -9.69 -19.25 12.22
N LEU A 13 -8.65 -18.94 11.46
CA LEU A 13 -8.01 -19.87 10.54
C LEU A 13 -6.92 -20.72 11.19
N ILE A 14 -6.20 -20.16 12.15
CA ILE A 14 -5.02 -20.81 12.77
C ILE A 14 -5.29 -22.21 13.36
N PRO A 15 -6.49 -22.51 13.93
CA PRO A 15 -6.79 -23.86 14.41
C PRO A 15 -6.77 -24.94 13.31
N PHE A 16 -7.02 -24.54 12.07
CA PHE A 16 -7.09 -25.42 10.89
C PHE A 16 -5.80 -25.43 10.07
N MET A 17 -4.79 -24.64 10.47
CA MET A 17 -3.52 -24.52 9.77
C MET A 17 -2.42 -25.37 10.44
N ASN A 18 -1.44 -25.80 9.65
CA ASN A 18 -0.27 -26.57 10.08
C ASN A 18 0.98 -26.18 9.28
N SER A 19 2.08 -26.89 9.46
CA SER A 19 3.37 -26.62 8.81
C SER A 19 3.37 -26.66 7.27
N ASN A 20 2.36 -27.27 6.66
CA ASN A 20 2.20 -27.30 5.19
C ASN A 20 1.57 -26.02 4.64
N HIS A 21 1.02 -25.16 5.52
CA HIS A 21 0.42 -23.90 5.11
C HIS A 21 1.45 -22.77 5.12
N LEU A 22 1.16 -21.77 4.30
CA LEU A 22 1.87 -20.49 4.26
C LEU A 22 0.84 -19.37 4.47
N TRP A 23 0.98 -18.60 5.54
CA TRP A 23 0.22 -17.37 5.74
C TRP A 23 0.86 -16.26 4.94
N ILE A 24 0.12 -15.69 3.99
CA ILE A 24 0.54 -14.52 3.21
C ILE A 24 -0.33 -13.34 3.62
N GLU A 25 0.25 -12.36 4.32
CA GLU A 25 -0.44 -11.16 4.77
C GLU A 25 -0.31 -10.07 3.70
N MET A 26 -1.44 -9.66 3.12
CA MET A 26 -1.47 -8.70 2.01
C MET A 26 -2.06 -7.32 2.39
N SER A 27 -2.46 -7.16 3.67
CA SER A 27 -2.99 -5.88 4.16
C SER A 27 -1.87 -4.87 4.43
N THR A 28 -2.23 -3.58 4.47
CA THR A 28 -1.33 -2.53 4.99
C THR A 28 -1.33 -2.57 6.50
N THR A 29 -0.20 -2.94 7.08
CA THR A 29 0.06 -2.99 8.52
C THR A 29 1.50 -2.53 8.81
N ASP A 30 1.84 -2.33 10.08
CA ASP A 30 3.20 -1.98 10.49
C ASP A 30 4.08 -3.22 10.76
N GLU A 31 5.40 -3.00 10.85
CA GLU A 31 6.38 -4.05 11.11
C GLU A 31 6.10 -4.78 12.44
N SER A 32 5.72 -4.05 13.48
CA SER A 32 5.52 -4.60 14.82
C SER A 32 4.37 -5.60 14.84
N GLU A 33 3.27 -5.26 14.19
CA GLU A 33 2.10 -6.14 14.04
C GLU A 33 2.43 -7.35 13.17
N MET A 34 3.16 -7.15 12.06
CA MET A 34 3.59 -8.25 11.21
C MET A 34 4.47 -9.24 11.96
N ASN A 35 5.41 -8.75 12.75
CA ASN A 35 6.26 -9.58 13.62
C ASN A 35 5.44 -10.31 14.70
N ARG A 36 4.44 -9.65 15.28
CA ARG A 36 3.52 -10.27 16.25
C ARG A 36 2.71 -11.43 15.63
N LEU A 37 2.13 -11.21 14.47
CA LEU A 37 1.36 -12.23 13.73
C LEU A 37 2.24 -13.42 13.35
N SER A 38 3.45 -13.15 12.88
CA SER A 38 4.43 -14.18 12.54
C SER A 38 4.77 -15.06 13.75
N LYS A 39 4.98 -14.46 14.94
CA LYS A 39 5.21 -15.22 16.18
C LYS A 39 4.04 -16.14 16.54
N ILE A 40 2.80 -15.71 16.31
CA ILE A 40 1.61 -16.54 16.52
C ILE A 40 1.62 -17.73 15.55
N CYS A 41 1.89 -17.50 14.27
CA CYS A 41 2.01 -18.54 13.25
C CYS A 41 3.14 -19.53 13.57
N LEU A 42 4.29 -19.03 14.00
CA LEU A 42 5.47 -19.83 14.32
C LEU A 42 5.21 -20.84 15.44
N LYS A 43 4.44 -20.50 16.47
CA LYS A 43 4.03 -21.43 17.55
C LYS A 43 3.31 -22.67 17.01
N ARG A 44 2.71 -22.59 15.85
CA ARG A 44 2.05 -23.67 15.13
C ARG A 44 2.87 -24.20 13.95
N LYS A 45 4.14 -23.80 13.84
CA LYS A 45 5.05 -24.13 12.72
C LYS A 45 4.51 -23.70 11.35
N ILE A 46 3.62 -22.69 11.32
CA ILE A 46 3.07 -22.11 10.09
C ILE A 46 4.06 -21.08 9.56
N ASN A 47 4.44 -21.20 8.30
CA ASN A 47 5.29 -20.24 7.63
C ASN A 47 4.52 -18.93 7.35
N THR A 48 5.23 -17.80 7.39
CA THR A 48 4.64 -16.47 7.19
C THR A 48 5.40 -15.72 6.11
N LEU A 49 4.67 -14.97 5.30
CA LEU A 49 5.16 -14.04 4.31
C LEU A 49 4.27 -12.78 4.37
N GLU A 50 4.84 -11.62 4.24
CA GLU A 50 4.10 -10.39 4.01
C GLU A 50 4.15 -10.03 2.53
N ALA A 51 3.04 -9.54 1.98
CA ALA A 51 2.92 -9.22 0.58
C ALA A 51 1.96 -8.04 0.32
N PRO A 52 2.13 -6.88 1.01
CA PRO A 52 1.25 -5.74 0.80
C PRO A 52 1.27 -5.27 -0.66
N ILE A 53 0.08 -4.87 -1.14
CA ILE A 53 -0.13 -4.41 -2.51
C ILE A 53 -0.05 -2.89 -2.61
N THR A 54 0.33 -2.37 -3.77
CA THR A 54 0.43 -0.94 -4.05
C THR A 54 0.09 -0.61 -5.50
N GLY A 55 -0.44 0.60 -5.77
CA GLY A 55 -0.80 1.08 -7.10
C GLY A 55 -2.24 1.57 -7.22
N GLY A 56 -3.04 1.50 -6.14
CA GLY A 56 -4.42 1.98 -6.13
C GLY A 56 -5.42 1.06 -6.85
N GLN A 57 -6.69 1.48 -6.85
CA GLN A 57 -7.79 0.71 -7.40
C GLN A 57 -7.64 0.50 -8.91
N HIS A 58 -7.25 1.53 -9.66
CA HIS A 58 -7.14 1.41 -11.13
C HIS A 58 -6.04 0.45 -11.58
N ARG A 59 -4.93 0.31 -10.82
CA ARG A 59 -3.95 -0.73 -11.12
C ARG A 59 -4.44 -2.11 -10.74
N ALA A 60 -5.23 -2.24 -9.69
CA ALA A 60 -5.86 -3.51 -9.32
C ALA A 60 -6.87 -3.95 -10.40
N GLU A 61 -7.74 -3.06 -10.87
CA GLU A 61 -8.73 -3.31 -11.92
C GLU A 61 -8.11 -3.67 -13.27
N SER A 62 -6.97 -3.06 -13.59
CA SER A 62 -6.23 -3.34 -14.84
C SER A 62 -5.25 -4.52 -14.74
N GLY A 63 -5.17 -5.21 -13.60
CA GLY A 63 -4.22 -6.31 -13.38
C GLY A 63 -2.76 -5.85 -13.23
N ASN A 64 -2.51 -4.55 -13.05
CA ASN A 64 -1.16 -3.96 -12.96
C ASN A 64 -0.72 -3.63 -11.52
N ILE A 65 -1.32 -4.28 -10.52
CA ILE A 65 -0.97 -4.05 -9.11
C ILE A 65 0.48 -4.48 -8.85
N SER A 66 1.18 -3.72 -8.01
CA SER A 66 2.52 -4.09 -7.55
C SER A 66 2.46 -4.68 -6.15
N ILE A 67 3.36 -5.61 -5.85
CA ILE A 67 3.43 -6.34 -4.58
C ILE A 67 4.82 -6.18 -3.98
N PHE A 68 4.91 -5.68 -2.76
CA PHE A 68 6.12 -5.72 -1.96
C PHE A 68 6.13 -7.01 -1.17
N VAL A 69 7.23 -7.77 -1.15
CA VAL A 69 7.27 -9.07 -0.47
C VAL A 69 8.42 -9.11 0.53
N GLY A 70 8.08 -9.37 1.79
CA GLY A 70 9.06 -9.54 2.88
C GLY A 70 8.91 -10.88 3.57
N GLY A 71 10.04 -11.44 4.01
CA GLY A 71 10.09 -12.71 4.71
C GLY A 71 11.21 -13.63 4.22
N ASN A 72 11.17 -14.89 4.65
CA ASN A 72 12.17 -15.87 4.25
C ASN A 72 12.16 -16.13 2.74
N LYS A 73 13.34 -16.16 2.10
CA LYS A 73 13.49 -16.36 0.66
C LYS A 73 12.87 -17.67 0.16
N LYS A 74 12.93 -18.75 0.95
CA LYS A 74 12.27 -20.03 0.63
C LYS A 74 10.74 -19.87 0.52
N ASN A 75 10.14 -19.11 1.44
CA ASN A 75 8.70 -18.83 1.43
C ASN A 75 8.33 -17.92 0.25
N TYR A 76 9.15 -16.91 -0.06
CA TYR A 76 9.00 -16.10 -1.26
C TYR A 76 8.99 -16.94 -2.53
N ASN A 77 9.99 -17.81 -2.72
CA ASN A 77 10.07 -18.68 -3.90
C ASN A 77 8.86 -19.62 -4.00
N ARG A 78 8.37 -20.14 -2.86
CA ARG A 78 7.15 -20.95 -2.81
C ARG A 78 5.89 -20.18 -3.24
N ALA A 79 5.78 -18.91 -2.89
CA ALA A 79 4.63 -18.07 -3.20
C ALA A 79 4.72 -17.39 -4.57
N PHE A 80 5.91 -17.35 -5.20
CA PHE A 80 6.18 -16.49 -6.35
C PHE A 80 5.21 -16.71 -7.51
N ASN A 81 4.94 -17.97 -7.89
CA ASN A 81 4.01 -18.26 -8.99
C ASN A 81 2.57 -17.78 -8.69
N LEU A 82 2.12 -17.90 -7.44
CA LEU A 82 0.82 -17.38 -7.03
C LEU A 82 0.80 -15.85 -7.09
N LEU A 83 1.83 -15.19 -6.56
CA LEU A 83 1.93 -13.73 -6.53
C LEU A 83 2.05 -13.15 -7.94
N SER A 84 2.73 -13.82 -8.87
CA SER A 84 2.87 -13.37 -10.27
C SER A 84 1.59 -13.49 -11.10
N VAL A 85 0.60 -14.25 -10.64
CA VAL A 85 -0.74 -14.22 -11.23
C VAL A 85 -1.57 -13.04 -10.72
N ILE A 86 -1.30 -12.59 -9.50
CA ILE A 86 -2.04 -11.49 -8.85
C ILE A 86 -1.45 -10.13 -9.20
N GLY A 87 -0.11 -10.03 -9.24
CA GLY A 87 0.61 -8.77 -9.40
C GLY A 87 1.51 -8.73 -10.63
N TYR A 88 1.61 -7.55 -11.24
CA TYR A 88 2.48 -7.31 -12.39
C TYR A 88 3.95 -7.11 -12.00
N GLN A 89 4.21 -6.34 -10.94
CA GLN A 89 5.55 -6.11 -10.40
C GLN A 89 5.66 -6.68 -8.99
N ILE A 90 6.65 -7.53 -8.75
CA ILE A 90 6.88 -8.13 -7.44
C ILE A 90 8.28 -7.74 -6.97
N LEU A 91 8.34 -6.98 -5.88
CA LEU A 91 9.60 -6.54 -5.26
C LEU A 91 9.86 -7.35 -3.99
N TYR A 92 10.94 -8.14 -3.99
CA TYR A 92 11.40 -8.78 -2.75
C TYR A 92 12.18 -7.80 -1.89
N CYS A 93 11.64 -7.49 -0.70
CA CYS A 93 12.16 -6.47 0.22
C CYS A 93 13.09 -7.03 1.31
N GLY A 94 13.38 -8.35 1.29
CA GLY A 94 14.24 -8.98 2.28
C GLY A 94 13.48 -9.56 3.47
N LYS A 95 13.94 -9.28 4.70
CA LYS A 95 13.36 -9.85 5.93
C LYS A 95 11.89 -9.44 6.13
N LEU A 96 11.20 -10.21 6.98
CA LEU A 96 9.85 -9.90 7.43
C LEU A 96 9.82 -8.53 8.14
N GLY A 97 8.81 -7.71 7.85
CA GLY A 97 8.65 -6.34 8.33
C GLY A 97 9.09 -5.29 7.29
N ASN A 98 10.06 -5.60 6.41
CA ASN A 98 10.56 -4.64 5.44
C ASN A 98 9.50 -4.20 4.42
N ALA A 99 8.69 -5.14 3.93
CA ALA A 99 7.64 -4.82 2.96
C ALA A 99 6.52 -3.99 3.60
N SER A 100 6.14 -4.30 4.84
CA SER A 100 5.18 -3.50 5.61
C SER A 100 5.70 -2.09 5.84
N THR A 101 6.95 -1.93 6.29
CA THR A 101 7.59 -0.62 6.45
C THR A 101 7.61 0.17 5.14
N LEU A 102 8.06 -0.45 4.03
CA LEU A 102 8.10 0.21 2.72
C LEU A 102 6.69 0.62 2.26
N LYS A 103 5.69 -0.24 2.48
CA LYS A 103 4.29 0.08 2.16
C LYS A 103 3.77 1.29 2.94
N VAL A 104 4.06 1.38 4.22
CA VAL A 104 3.68 2.53 5.06
C VAL A 104 4.36 3.81 4.56
N VAL A 105 5.67 3.77 4.27
CA VAL A 105 6.42 4.90 3.72
C VAL A 105 5.85 5.36 2.37
N THR A 106 5.57 4.44 1.45
CA THR A 106 5.02 4.82 0.14
C THR A 106 3.60 5.39 0.21
N ASN A 107 2.77 4.92 1.14
CA ASN A 107 1.44 5.48 1.36
C ASN A 107 1.50 6.87 2.01
N TYR A 108 2.42 7.09 2.94
CA TYR A 108 2.70 8.43 3.47
C TYR A 108 3.09 9.40 2.35
N LEU A 109 4.06 9.03 1.49
CA LEU A 109 4.47 9.85 0.36
C LEU A 109 3.31 10.15 -0.59
N ALA A 110 2.46 9.17 -0.89
CA ALA A 110 1.28 9.38 -1.73
C ALA A 110 0.33 10.42 -1.12
N SER A 111 0.09 10.36 0.19
CA SER A 111 -0.78 11.29 0.91
C SER A 111 -0.20 12.71 0.90
N ILE A 112 1.09 12.87 1.18
CA ILE A 112 1.77 14.18 1.15
C ILE A 112 1.78 14.77 -0.27
N ASN A 113 2.05 13.95 -1.27
CA ASN A 113 2.01 14.38 -2.67
C ASN A 113 0.62 14.91 -3.05
N LEU A 114 -0.47 14.25 -2.63
CA LEU A 114 -1.83 14.71 -2.91
C LEU A 114 -2.13 16.06 -2.26
N ILE A 115 -1.75 16.24 -1.00
CA ILE A 115 -1.92 17.50 -0.26
C ILE A 115 -1.13 18.61 -0.93
N SER A 116 0.16 18.40 -1.21
CA SER A 116 1.05 19.38 -1.81
C SER A 116 0.57 19.84 -3.20
N ILE A 117 0.02 18.91 -4.00
CA ILE A 117 -0.57 19.24 -5.30
C ILE A 117 -1.83 20.08 -5.13
N GLY A 118 -2.68 19.74 -4.18
CA GLY A 118 -3.87 20.55 -3.84
C GLY A 118 -3.51 21.98 -3.50
N GLU A 119 -2.50 22.17 -2.63
CA GLU A 119 -1.98 23.50 -2.26
C GLU A 119 -1.39 24.24 -3.48
N ALA A 120 -0.58 23.57 -4.31
CA ALA A 120 -0.01 24.16 -5.52
C ALA A 120 -1.10 24.62 -6.51
N LEU A 121 -2.14 23.82 -6.73
CA LEU A 121 -3.27 24.19 -7.58
C LEU A 121 -4.05 25.39 -7.02
N MET A 122 -4.19 25.51 -5.70
CA MET A 122 -4.80 26.66 -5.05
C MET A 122 -3.98 27.94 -5.28
N VAL A 123 -2.65 27.85 -5.22
CA VAL A 123 -1.76 28.99 -5.57
C VAL A 123 -1.94 29.38 -7.03
N CYS A 124 -1.88 28.44 -7.95
CA CYS A 124 -2.09 28.70 -9.38
C CYS A 124 -3.43 29.41 -9.63
N LYS A 125 -4.51 28.90 -9.03
CA LYS A 125 -5.84 29.51 -9.13
C LYS A 125 -5.87 30.93 -8.60
N LYS A 126 -5.21 31.21 -7.47
CA LYS A 126 -5.10 32.55 -6.88
C LYS A 126 -4.45 33.54 -7.84
N TYR A 127 -3.49 33.10 -8.64
CA TYR A 127 -2.80 33.93 -9.65
C TYR A 127 -3.47 33.91 -11.03
N GLY A 128 -4.69 33.39 -11.12
CA GLY A 128 -5.48 33.39 -12.36
C GLY A 128 -5.04 32.35 -13.40
N ILE A 129 -4.18 31.39 -13.04
CA ILE A 129 -3.79 30.32 -13.94
C ILE A 129 -4.91 29.27 -13.96
N ASP A 130 -5.36 28.91 -15.15
CA ASP A 130 -6.35 27.85 -15.33
C ASP A 130 -5.88 26.52 -14.73
N LEU A 131 -6.77 25.79 -14.05
CA LEU A 131 -6.41 24.56 -13.33
C LEU A 131 -5.95 23.43 -14.25
N LYS A 132 -6.50 23.34 -15.47
CA LYS A 132 -6.06 22.36 -16.47
C LYS A 132 -4.64 22.66 -16.95
N THR A 133 -4.35 23.94 -17.18
CA THR A 133 -3.00 24.42 -17.51
C THR A 133 -2.03 24.15 -16.37
N SER A 134 -2.43 24.44 -15.13
CA SER A 134 -1.63 24.18 -13.92
C SER A 134 -1.31 22.69 -13.77
N TYR A 135 -2.31 21.82 -13.91
CA TYR A 135 -2.13 20.37 -13.90
C TYR A 135 -1.12 19.91 -14.96
N ASN A 136 -1.30 20.35 -16.22
CA ASN A 136 -0.40 19.98 -17.30
C ASN A 136 1.03 20.48 -17.06
N GLY A 137 1.19 21.70 -16.52
CA GLY A 137 2.49 22.26 -16.15
C GLY A 137 3.19 21.41 -15.08
N ILE A 138 2.46 21.04 -14.03
CA ILE A 138 2.99 20.18 -12.96
C ILE A 138 3.36 18.81 -13.56
N ARG A 139 2.51 18.21 -14.39
CA ARG A 139 2.71 16.88 -14.98
C ARG A 139 3.99 16.76 -15.80
N ILE A 140 4.40 17.81 -16.52
CA ILE A 140 5.63 17.80 -17.34
C ILE A 140 6.86 18.33 -16.62
N SER A 141 6.73 18.70 -15.34
CA SER A 141 7.80 19.25 -14.51
C SER A 141 8.36 18.23 -13.53
N SER A 142 9.44 18.60 -12.84
CA SER A 142 10.02 17.80 -11.74
C SER A 142 9.11 17.70 -10.52
N GLY A 143 8.05 18.51 -10.43
CA GLY A 143 7.05 18.44 -9.37
C GLY A 143 5.98 17.36 -9.58
N ASN A 144 6.06 16.61 -10.68
CA ASN A 144 5.10 15.54 -10.96
C ASN A 144 5.22 14.36 -9.99
N SER A 145 4.10 13.66 -9.81
CA SER A 145 4.03 12.42 -9.05
C SER A 145 2.98 11.47 -9.65
N PHE A 146 3.07 10.18 -9.32
CA PHE A 146 2.03 9.21 -9.71
C PHE A 146 0.63 9.65 -9.23
N VAL A 147 0.55 10.19 -8.01
CA VAL A 147 -0.71 10.68 -7.43
C VAL A 147 -1.25 11.88 -8.21
N ASN A 148 -0.38 12.78 -8.71
CA ASN A 148 -0.82 13.86 -9.59
C ASN A 148 -1.51 13.33 -10.86
N GLU A 149 -0.94 12.32 -11.48
CA GLU A 149 -1.47 11.77 -12.73
C GLU A 149 -2.79 11.01 -12.54
N THR A 150 -2.98 10.34 -11.40
CA THR A 150 -4.14 9.48 -11.15
C THR A 150 -5.27 10.18 -10.41
N GLU A 151 -4.95 10.92 -9.34
CA GLU A 151 -5.97 11.45 -8.42
C GLU A 151 -6.39 12.89 -8.74
N THR A 152 -5.46 13.72 -9.25
CA THR A 152 -5.76 15.13 -9.53
C THR A 152 -6.87 15.27 -10.58
N GLN A 153 -6.96 14.39 -11.55
CA GLN A 153 -8.05 14.39 -12.54
C GLN A 153 -9.42 14.20 -11.90
N LEU A 154 -9.52 13.36 -10.85
CA LEU A 154 -10.76 13.12 -10.13
C LEU A 154 -11.17 14.34 -9.29
N ILE A 155 -10.19 15.10 -8.82
CA ILE A 155 -10.43 16.38 -8.12
C ILE A 155 -10.89 17.45 -9.12
N LEU A 156 -10.22 17.59 -10.26
CA LEU A 156 -10.52 18.60 -11.27
C LEU A 156 -11.88 18.40 -11.94
N ASN A 157 -12.33 17.15 -12.13
CA ASN A 157 -13.66 16.86 -12.67
C ASN A 157 -14.78 16.90 -11.62
N GLY A 158 -14.45 17.14 -10.35
CA GLY A 158 -15.39 17.27 -9.24
C GLY A 158 -16.02 15.97 -8.74
N SER A 159 -15.55 14.79 -9.21
CA SER A 159 -16.09 13.51 -8.77
C SER A 159 -15.59 13.11 -7.38
N TYR A 160 -14.34 13.45 -7.05
CA TYR A 160 -13.66 13.04 -5.81
C TYR A 160 -13.67 11.53 -5.54
N ASN A 161 -13.95 10.72 -6.57
CA ASN A 161 -14.08 9.27 -6.44
C ASN A 161 -12.70 8.58 -6.46
N VAL A 162 -11.93 8.81 -5.43
CA VAL A 162 -10.54 8.30 -5.30
C VAL A 162 -10.49 6.82 -4.94
N GLY A 163 -11.58 6.25 -4.39
CA GLY A 163 -11.60 4.84 -3.94
C GLY A 163 -10.77 4.56 -2.67
N PHE A 164 -10.03 5.53 -2.18
CA PHE A 164 -9.23 5.46 -0.94
C PHE A 164 -9.75 6.51 0.05
N THR A 165 -10.50 6.04 1.05
CA THR A 165 -11.21 6.93 1.97
C THR A 165 -10.26 7.69 2.90
N MET A 166 -10.72 8.85 3.42
CA MET A 166 -9.95 9.61 4.41
C MET A 166 -9.63 8.80 5.67
N ASP A 167 -10.52 7.91 6.11
CA ASP A 167 -10.25 7.01 7.25
C ASP A 167 -9.05 6.10 6.97
N LEU A 168 -8.92 5.59 5.74
CA LEU A 168 -7.76 4.78 5.33
C LEU A 168 -6.49 5.63 5.23
N VAL A 169 -6.58 6.88 4.76
CA VAL A 169 -5.44 7.82 4.76
C VAL A 169 -4.99 8.08 6.19
N CYS A 170 -5.90 8.45 7.09
CA CYS A 170 -5.58 8.72 8.50
C CYS A 170 -4.96 7.48 9.18
N LYS A 171 -5.49 6.29 8.90
CA LYS A 171 -4.91 5.03 9.39
C LYS A 171 -3.47 4.87 8.90
N ASP A 172 -3.20 5.05 7.60
CA ASP A 172 -1.88 4.80 7.02
C ASP A 172 -0.85 5.86 7.45
N VAL A 173 -1.25 7.14 7.57
CA VAL A 173 -0.41 8.20 8.16
C VAL A 173 -0.12 7.91 9.63
N GLY A 174 -1.10 7.44 10.40
CA GLY A 174 -0.90 7.02 11.79
C GLY A 174 0.00 5.77 11.94
N LEU A 175 0.12 4.93 10.90
CA LEU A 175 1.12 3.85 10.89
C LEU A 175 2.53 4.41 10.65
N PHE A 176 2.66 5.44 9.81
CA PHE A 176 3.95 6.11 9.58
C PHE A 176 4.45 6.81 10.84
N ASP A 177 3.58 7.52 11.55
CA ASP A 177 3.90 8.18 12.83
C ASP A 177 4.49 7.22 13.88
N LYS A 178 4.08 5.95 13.85
CA LYS A 178 4.65 4.91 14.75
C LYS A 178 6.03 4.43 14.35
N LEU A 179 6.51 4.76 13.15
CA LEU A 179 7.84 4.38 12.68
C LEU A 179 8.91 5.42 13.05
N THR A 180 8.47 6.64 13.40
CA THR A 180 9.34 7.77 13.78
C THR A 180 9.41 7.95 15.28
#